data_bdf8bca3ac0c32df014b0ca91d1d55c5
#
_entry.id   bdf8bca3ac0c32df014b0ca91d1d55c5
#
_cell.length_a   1.000
_cell.length_b   1.000
_cell.length_c   1.000
_cell.angle_alpha   90.00
_cell.angle_beta   90.00
_cell.angle_gamma   90.00
#
_symmetry.space_group_name_H-M   'P 1'
#
loop_
_entity.id
_entity.type
_entity.pdbx_description
1 polymer ?
#
loop_
_entity_poly.entity_id
_entity_poly.type
_entity_poly.pdbx_seq_one_letter_code
_entity_poly.pdbx_strand_id
1 'polypeptide(L)' 'MVNNLKDLPLTLRVEEVAEILRIGRSSAYELIRCGKLHAIRMGRRILVPRSSLESFLENAA' A
#
# COMPACT_ATOMS: atom_id res chain seq x y z
N MET A 1 -1.26 -16.96 2.06
CA MET A 1 -0.32 -16.01 1.46
C MET A 1 -0.79 -15.57 0.09
N VAL A 2 -0.66 -14.29 -0.20
CA VAL A 2 -1.09 -13.77 -1.48
C VAL A 2 -0.03 -14.08 -2.53
N ASN A 3 -0.41 -14.79 -3.57
CA ASN A 3 0.51 -15.15 -4.65
C ASN A 3 0.40 -14.20 -5.85
N ASN A 4 -0.66 -13.41 -5.88
CA ASN A 4 -0.94 -12.53 -7.01
C ASN A 4 -1.62 -11.28 -6.49
N LEU A 5 -1.11 -10.12 -6.92
CA LEU A 5 -1.68 -8.85 -6.50
C LEU A 5 -3.16 -8.72 -6.89
N LYS A 6 -3.55 -9.38 -7.96
CA LYS A 6 -4.95 -9.34 -8.40
C LYS A 6 -5.90 -10.01 -7.43
N ASP A 7 -5.38 -10.84 -6.53
CA ASP A 7 -6.21 -11.49 -5.51
C ASP A 7 -6.49 -10.60 -4.33
N LEU A 8 -5.85 -9.44 -4.26
CA LEU A 8 -6.07 -8.49 -3.17
C LEU A 8 -7.35 -7.71 -3.39
N PRO A 9 -7.96 -7.21 -2.31
CA PRO A 9 -9.11 -6.31 -2.46
C PRO A 9 -8.72 -5.05 -3.22
N LEU A 10 -9.72 -4.34 -3.71
CA LEU A 10 -9.49 -3.12 -4.46
C LEU A 10 -8.79 -2.05 -3.63
N THR A 11 -9.07 -2.00 -2.34
CA THR A 11 -8.41 -1.06 -1.44
C THR A 11 -7.82 -1.83 -0.27
N LEU A 12 -6.71 -1.31 0.25
CA LEU A 12 -5.98 -1.92 1.34
C LEU A 12 -5.77 -0.91 2.46
N ARG A 13 -5.65 -1.41 3.66
CA ARG A 13 -5.25 -0.58 4.79
C ARG A 13 -3.74 -0.50 4.83
N VAL A 14 -3.24 0.53 5.53
CA VAL A 14 -1.79 0.70 5.65
C VAL A 14 -1.15 -0.53 6.29
N GLU A 15 -1.82 -1.10 7.31
CA GLU A 15 -1.31 -2.29 7.96
C GLU A 15 -1.18 -3.46 6.99
N GLU A 16 -2.15 -3.60 6.09
CA GLU A 16 -2.11 -4.67 5.10
C GLU A 16 -0.97 -4.47 4.11
N VAL A 17 -0.75 -3.22 3.71
CA VAL A 17 0.36 -2.90 2.83
C VAL A 17 1.69 -3.23 3.50
N ALA A 18 1.81 -2.88 4.78
CA ALA A 18 3.03 -3.16 5.53
C ALA A 18 3.32 -4.67 5.56
N GLU A 19 2.28 -5.47 5.78
CA GLU A 19 2.44 -6.92 5.79
C GLU A 19 2.88 -7.45 4.43
N ILE A 20 2.25 -6.96 3.37
CA ILE A 20 2.55 -7.40 2.02
C ILE A 20 3.98 -7.07 1.65
N LEU A 21 4.43 -5.86 1.98
CA LEU A 21 5.78 -5.41 1.68
C LEU A 21 6.80 -5.90 2.69
N ARG A 22 6.34 -6.49 3.78
CA ARG A 22 7.21 -6.98 4.86
C ARG A 22 8.03 -5.86 5.47
N ILE A 23 7.41 -4.74 5.70
CA ILE A 23 8.03 -3.59 6.34
C ILE A 23 7.21 -3.22 7.57
N GLY A 24 7.79 -2.41 8.43
CA GLY A 24 7.08 -1.91 9.58
C GLY A 24 5.97 -0.96 9.18
N ARG A 25 4.98 -0.80 10.08
CA ARG A 25 3.88 0.12 9.82
C ARG A 25 4.38 1.55 9.65
N SER A 26 5.37 1.93 10.44
CA SER A 26 5.96 3.26 10.32
C SER A 26 6.55 3.49 8.94
N SER A 27 7.22 2.50 8.39
CA SER A 27 7.80 2.60 7.06
C SER A 27 6.70 2.73 6.00
N ALA A 28 5.61 2.01 6.16
CA ALA A 28 4.50 2.11 5.22
C ALA A 28 3.89 3.51 5.24
N TYR A 29 3.67 4.07 6.43
CA TYR A 29 3.17 5.44 6.53
C TYR A 29 4.15 6.44 5.92
N GLU A 30 5.43 6.19 6.09
CA GLU A 30 6.45 7.07 5.52
C GLU A 30 6.40 7.08 3.99
N LEU A 31 6.19 5.92 3.38
CA LEU A 31 6.06 5.83 1.93
C LEU A 31 4.88 6.66 1.43
N ILE A 32 3.78 6.65 2.18
CA ILE A 32 2.60 7.42 1.82
C ILE A 32 2.88 8.91 2.02
N ARG A 33 3.51 9.25 3.12
CA ARG A 33 3.75 10.66 3.45
C ARG A 33 4.69 11.32 2.46
N CYS A 34 5.70 10.62 2.01
CA CYS A 34 6.67 11.19 1.08
C CYS A 34 6.22 11.09 -0.37
N GLY A 35 5.05 10.53 -0.62
CA GLY A 35 4.48 10.47 -1.95
C GLY A 35 4.94 9.32 -2.81
N LYS A 36 5.72 8.41 -2.27
CA LYS A 36 6.17 7.25 -3.04
C LYS A 36 5.06 6.24 -3.24
N LEU A 37 4.13 6.16 -2.30
CA LEU A 37 2.99 5.27 -2.39
C LEU A 37 1.72 6.12 -2.33
N HIS A 38 0.98 6.14 -3.42
CA HIS A 38 -0.24 6.93 -3.48
C HIS A 38 -1.33 6.30 -2.60
N ALA A 39 -2.01 7.12 -1.83
CA ALA A 39 -3.09 6.67 -0.97
C ALA A 39 -4.21 7.70 -0.96
N ILE A 40 -5.39 7.23 -0.62
CA ILE A 40 -6.58 8.09 -0.54
C ILE A 40 -6.91 8.27 0.93
N ARG A 41 -7.06 9.51 1.35
CA ARG A 41 -7.47 9.81 2.72
C ARG A 41 -8.98 10.03 2.74
N MET A 42 -9.67 9.23 3.53
CA MET A 42 -11.11 9.35 3.71
C MET A 42 -11.41 9.52 5.18
N GLY A 43 -11.64 10.78 5.59
CA GLY A 43 -11.83 11.09 6.99
C GLY A 43 -10.60 10.72 7.80
N ARG A 44 -10.77 9.80 8.73
CA ARG A 44 -9.67 9.34 9.57
C ARG A 44 -8.95 8.14 9.00
N ARG A 45 -9.44 7.61 7.90
CA ARG A 45 -8.89 6.40 7.31
C ARG A 45 -8.01 6.74 6.13
N ILE A 46 -6.99 5.94 5.96
CA ILE A 46 -6.13 6.00 4.80
C ILE A 46 -6.27 4.69 4.06
N LEU A 47 -6.66 4.78 2.80
CA LEU A 47 -6.86 3.60 1.96
C LEU A 47 -5.85 3.64 0.83
N VAL A 48 -5.25 2.50 0.57
CA VAL A 48 -4.28 2.36 -0.53
C VAL A 48 -4.95 1.54 -1.62
N PRO A 49 -5.24 2.15 -2.78
CA PRO A 49 -5.78 1.37 -3.89
C PRO A 49 -4.80 0.29 -4.29
N ARG A 50 -5.32 -0.87 -4.65
CA ARG A 50 -4.46 -1.97 -5.11
C ARG A 50 -3.57 -1.53 -6.27
N SER A 51 -4.12 -0.73 -7.17
CA SER A 51 -3.35 -0.25 -8.32
C SER A 51 -2.16 0.59 -7.88
N SER A 52 -2.29 1.34 -6.78
CA SER A 52 -1.16 2.12 -6.26
C SER A 52 -0.03 1.20 -5.80
N LEU A 53 -0.38 0.12 -5.13
CA LEU A 53 0.61 -0.85 -4.68
C LEU A 53 1.29 -1.52 -5.87
N GLU A 54 0.52 -1.87 -6.89
CA GLU A 54 1.07 -2.45 -8.10
C GLU A 54 2.06 -1.50 -8.77
N SER A 55 1.67 -0.24 -8.90
CA SER A 55 2.55 0.77 -9.51
C SER A 55 3.81 0.97 -8.69
N PHE A 56 3.66 0.99 -7.37
CA PHE A 56 4.81 1.15 -6.49
C PHE A 56 5.83 0.02 -6.70
N LEU A 57 5.32 -1.21 -6.77
CA LEU A 57 6.20 -2.36 -6.96
C LEU A 57 6.85 -2.37 -8.33
N GLU A 58 6.14 -1.95 -9.35
CA GLU A 58 6.69 -1.87 -10.70
C GLU A 58 7.81 -0.85 -10.78
N ASN A 59 7.67 0.26 -10.08
CA ASN A 59 8.64 1.35 -10.13
C ASN A 59 9.78 1.18 -9.13
N ALA A 60 9.69 0.21 -8.25
CA ALA A 60 10.68 -0.01 -7.21
C ALA A 60 11.88 -0.81 -7.69
N ALA A 61 11.81 -1.34 -8.88
CA ALA A 61 12.88 -2.19 -9.42
C ALA A 61 14.15 -1.40 -9.69
#